data_f6d2719a0293ca8f52073378ac974088
#
_entry.id   f6d2719a0293ca8f52073378ac974088
#
_cell.length_a   1.000
_cell.length_b   1.000
_cell.length_c   1.000
_cell.angle_alpha   90.00
_cell.angle_beta   90.00
_cell.angle_gamma   90.00
#
_symmetry.space_group_name_H-M   'P 1'
#
loop_
_entity.id
_entity.type
_entity.pdbx_description
1 polymer ?
#
loop_
_entity_poly.entity_id
_entity_poly.type
_entity_poly.pdbx_seq_one_letter_code
_entity_poly.pdbx_strand_id
1 'polypeptide(L)'
;KAKALLKEAGFGNGKQVPEIKLLTIPIYADLGSYIARQLQDIGLNVKVEAVQKSLLLTQTAKSEALFFRGSWIADYPDAENYLSVFYGKNPAPPNYTRYKNPVFDVLYEQSTREPNDSIRYSLYQQMDQLIVQDAPVVLLWYDMVIHLVQTNVKGFRPNALNWLELRRVKLL
;
A
#
# COMPACT_ATOMS: atom_id res chain seq x y z
N LYS A 1 -5.44 -22.63 -4.85
CA LYS A 1 -5.61 -22.16 -3.44
C LYS A 1 -6.77 -21.18 -3.33
N ALA A 2 -6.82 -20.04 -4.06
CA ALA A 2 -7.86 -19.00 -3.93
C ALA A 2 -9.30 -19.55 -4.08
N LYS A 3 -9.58 -20.34 -5.13
CA LYS A 3 -10.90 -20.97 -5.34
C LYS A 3 -11.29 -21.93 -4.18
N ALA A 4 -10.33 -22.63 -3.58
CA ALA A 4 -10.59 -23.49 -2.43
C ALA A 4 -10.98 -22.64 -1.21
N LEU A 5 -10.25 -21.57 -0.92
CA LEU A 5 -10.57 -20.64 0.16
C LEU A 5 -11.95 -19.99 0.01
N LEU A 6 -12.31 -19.58 -1.22
CA LEU A 6 -13.66 -19.05 -1.50
C LEU A 6 -14.75 -20.09 -1.21
N LYS A 7 -14.50 -21.36 -1.55
CA LYS A 7 -15.44 -22.46 -1.25
C LYS A 7 -15.57 -22.70 0.25
N GLU A 8 -14.46 -22.70 0.99
CA GLU A 8 -14.43 -22.80 2.46
C GLU A 8 -15.19 -21.63 3.11
N ALA A 9 -15.07 -20.44 2.56
CA ALA A 9 -15.82 -19.26 3.01
C ALA A 9 -17.33 -19.29 2.61
N GLY A 10 -17.79 -20.39 1.99
CA GLY A 10 -19.20 -20.58 1.62
C GLY A 10 -19.61 -19.95 0.29
N PHE A 11 -18.65 -19.49 -0.52
CA PHE A 11 -18.90 -19.03 -1.89
C PHE A 11 -18.62 -20.13 -2.91
N GLY A 12 -19.37 -20.16 -4.02
CA GLY A 12 -19.12 -21.12 -5.11
C GLY A 12 -20.11 -22.30 -5.20
N ASN A 13 -21.08 -22.42 -4.28
CA ASN A 13 -22.17 -23.40 -4.34
C ASN A 13 -23.52 -22.73 -4.71
N GLY A 14 -23.52 -21.88 -5.75
CA GLY A 14 -24.70 -21.10 -6.13
C GLY A 14 -24.92 -19.83 -5.32
N LYS A 15 -24.15 -19.57 -4.27
CA LYS A 15 -24.16 -18.31 -3.54
C LYS A 15 -23.35 -17.28 -4.32
N GLN A 16 -24.05 -16.25 -4.80
CA GLN A 16 -23.40 -15.15 -5.50
C GLN A 16 -22.51 -14.34 -4.56
N VAL A 17 -21.31 -14.04 -5.01
CA VAL A 17 -20.42 -13.07 -4.33
C VAL A 17 -21.02 -11.69 -4.55
N PRO A 18 -21.23 -10.88 -3.49
CA PRO A 18 -21.69 -9.51 -3.66
C PRO A 18 -20.70 -8.70 -4.51
N GLU A 19 -21.20 -7.65 -5.14
CA GLU A 19 -20.35 -6.76 -5.90
C GLU A 19 -19.32 -6.06 -4.98
N ILE A 20 -18.06 -6.14 -5.37
CA ILE A 20 -16.95 -5.48 -4.72
C ILE A 20 -16.47 -4.34 -5.62
N LYS A 21 -16.53 -3.11 -5.14
CA LYS A 21 -16.03 -1.94 -5.87
C LYS A 21 -14.55 -1.75 -5.54
N LEU A 22 -13.70 -1.84 -6.58
CA LEU A 22 -12.29 -1.44 -6.47
C LEU A 22 -12.17 0.03 -6.84
N LEU A 23 -12.01 0.88 -5.83
CA LEU A 23 -11.82 2.31 -6.04
C LEU A 23 -10.37 2.62 -6.42
N THR A 24 -10.22 3.45 -7.45
CA THR A 24 -8.92 3.94 -7.92
C THR A 24 -9.02 5.36 -8.46
N ILE A 25 -7.92 5.91 -8.93
CA ILE A 25 -7.91 7.18 -9.68
C ILE A 25 -7.70 6.91 -11.19
N PRO A 26 -8.09 7.83 -12.08
CA PRO A 26 -8.10 7.57 -13.54
C PRO A 26 -6.78 7.04 -14.10
N ILE A 27 -5.64 7.56 -13.64
CA ILE A 27 -4.31 7.13 -14.11
C ILE A 27 -3.98 5.65 -13.82
N TYR A 28 -4.70 5.01 -12.89
CA TYR A 28 -4.53 3.59 -12.53
C TYR A 28 -5.76 2.74 -12.88
N ALA A 29 -6.67 3.25 -13.72
CA ALA A 29 -7.89 2.52 -14.11
C ALA A 29 -7.56 1.20 -14.84
N ASP A 30 -6.58 1.21 -15.73
CA ASP A 30 -6.14 0.02 -16.47
C ASP A 30 -5.57 -1.05 -15.54
N LEU A 31 -4.74 -0.64 -14.57
CA LEU A 31 -4.25 -1.54 -13.53
C LEU A 31 -5.41 -2.12 -12.71
N GLY A 32 -6.35 -1.27 -12.30
CA GLY A 32 -7.55 -1.71 -11.59
C GLY A 32 -8.33 -2.75 -12.39
N SER A 33 -8.51 -2.51 -13.69
CA SER A 33 -9.21 -3.43 -14.61
C SER A 33 -8.47 -4.76 -14.74
N TYR A 34 -7.15 -4.73 -14.82
CA TYR A 34 -6.33 -5.95 -14.85
C TYR A 34 -6.52 -6.79 -13.58
N ILE A 35 -6.45 -6.16 -12.41
CA ILE A 35 -6.64 -6.83 -11.11
C ILE A 35 -8.06 -7.37 -10.99
N ALA A 36 -9.07 -6.56 -11.34
CA ALA A 36 -10.47 -6.96 -11.28
C ALA A 36 -10.74 -8.20 -12.14
N ARG A 37 -10.16 -8.29 -13.35
CA ARG A 37 -10.27 -9.45 -14.23
C ARG A 37 -9.70 -10.71 -13.59
N GLN A 38 -8.52 -10.64 -12.98
CA GLN A 38 -7.94 -11.79 -12.28
C GLN A 38 -8.79 -12.26 -11.09
N LEU A 39 -9.42 -11.33 -10.39
CA LEU A 39 -10.34 -11.64 -9.29
C LEU A 39 -11.65 -12.24 -9.81
N GLN A 40 -12.14 -11.77 -10.95
CA GLN A 40 -13.31 -12.36 -11.63
C GLN A 40 -13.04 -13.79 -12.08
N ASP A 41 -11.83 -14.11 -12.56
CA ASP A 41 -11.43 -15.46 -12.99
C ASP A 41 -11.48 -16.50 -11.85
N ILE A 42 -11.41 -16.05 -10.61
CA ILE A 42 -11.55 -16.91 -9.43
C ILE A 42 -12.97 -16.90 -8.85
N GLY A 43 -13.89 -16.11 -9.40
CA GLY A 43 -15.30 -16.09 -9.03
C GLY A 43 -15.74 -14.91 -8.16
N LEU A 44 -14.89 -13.88 -7.99
CA LEU A 44 -15.26 -12.65 -7.31
C LEU A 44 -15.94 -11.67 -8.30
N ASN A 45 -16.97 -10.96 -7.83
CA ASN A 45 -17.64 -9.93 -8.62
C ASN A 45 -17.02 -8.55 -8.33
N VAL A 46 -15.95 -8.22 -9.04
CA VAL A 46 -15.21 -6.97 -8.82
C VAL A 46 -15.46 -5.99 -9.97
N LYS A 47 -15.83 -4.76 -9.63
CA LYS A 47 -15.95 -3.63 -10.56
C LYS A 47 -14.99 -2.50 -10.19
N VAL A 48 -14.35 -1.92 -11.20
CA VAL A 48 -13.45 -0.77 -11.01
C VAL A 48 -14.27 0.51 -11.08
N GLU A 49 -14.05 1.37 -10.11
CA GLU A 49 -14.63 2.71 -10.06
C GLU A 49 -13.49 3.73 -9.94
N ALA A 50 -13.28 4.52 -11.01
CA ALA A 50 -12.27 5.57 -11.03
C ALA A 50 -12.89 6.89 -10.53
N VAL A 51 -12.33 7.42 -9.45
CA VAL A 51 -12.79 8.66 -8.82
C VAL A 51 -11.68 9.69 -8.72
N GLN A 52 -12.02 10.94 -8.43
CA GLN A 52 -11.04 11.98 -8.14
C GLN A 52 -10.20 11.62 -6.92
N LYS A 53 -8.89 11.95 -6.94
CA LYS A 53 -7.96 11.61 -5.84
C LYS A 53 -8.44 12.12 -4.48
N SER A 54 -8.97 13.34 -4.42
CA SER A 54 -9.50 13.93 -3.18
C SER A 54 -10.69 13.13 -2.63
N LEU A 55 -11.59 12.68 -3.50
CA LEU A 55 -12.73 11.85 -3.11
C LEU A 55 -12.26 10.48 -2.59
N LEU A 56 -11.33 9.82 -3.30
CA LEU A 56 -10.75 8.55 -2.85
C LEU A 56 -10.15 8.69 -1.44
N LEU A 57 -9.33 9.71 -1.20
CA LEU A 57 -8.73 9.96 0.11
C LEU A 57 -9.78 10.22 1.21
N THR A 58 -10.83 10.95 0.88
CA THR A 58 -11.93 11.19 1.83
C THR A 58 -12.67 9.90 2.18
N GLN A 59 -13.03 9.11 1.17
CA GLN A 59 -13.76 7.86 1.38
C GLN A 59 -12.94 6.82 2.15
N THR A 60 -11.64 6.71 1.84
CA THR A 60 -10.74 5.80 2.56
C THR A 60 -10.54 6.23 4.02
N ALA A 61 -10.36 7.54 4.26
CA ALA A 61 -10.24 8.08 5.62
C ALA A 61 -11.50 7.86 6.46
N LYS A 62 -12.70 7.86 5.83
CA LYS A 62 -13.99 7.62 6.49
C LYS A 62 -14.41 6.15 6.53
N SER A 63 -13.61 5.22 6.01
CA SER A 63 -13.97 3.79 5.87
C SER A 63 -15.19 3.55 4.96
N GLU A 64 -15.45 4.44 4.01
CA GLU A 64 -16.50 4.30 3.01
C GLU A 64 -16.02 3.50 1.78
N ALA A 65 -14.70 3.36 1.60
CA ALA A 65 -14.06 2.54 0.58
C ALA A 65 -13.56 1.23 1.19
N LEU A 66 -14.20 0.11 0.86
CA LEU A 66 -13.84 -1.21 1.41
C LEU A 66 -12.68 -1.86 0.67
N PHE A 67 -12.53 -1.58 -0.62
CA PHE A 67 -11.44 -2.07 -1.45
C PHE A 67 -10.96 -0.97 -2.37
N PHE A 68 -9.69 -0.60 -2.27
CA PHE A 68 -9.15 0.55 -2.98
C PHE A 68 -7.67 0.38 -3.31
N ARG A 69 -7.23 1.04 -4.36
CA ARG A 69 -5.81 1.17 -4.68
C ARG A 69 -5.21 2.29 -3.82
N GLY A 70 -4.22 1.95 -3.03
CA GLY A 70 -3.43 2.88 -2.24
C GLY A 70 -1.97 2.93 -2.68
N SER A 71 -1.23 3.92 -2.20
CA SER A 71 0.22 3.99 -2.26
C SER A 71 0.73 4.76 -1.06
N TRP A 72 1.93 4.41 -0.62
CA TRP A 72 2.63 5.13 0.43
C TRP A 72 4.03 5.50 -0.06
N ILE A 73 4.43 6.72 0.21
CA ILE A 73 5.79 7.19 -0.02
C ILE A 73 6.32 7.54 1.36
N ALA A 74 7.50 7.04 1.71
CA ALA A 74 8.08 7.30 3.02
C ALA A 74 8.35 8.80 3.23
N ASP A 75 7.99 9.31 4.40
CA ASP A 75 8.23 10.69 4.80
C ASP A 75 9.69 10.91 5.24
N TYR A 76 10.39 9.83 5.62
CA TYR A 76 11.79 9.80 6.00
C TYR A 76 12.42 8.43 5.64
N PRO A 77 13.76 8.34 5.51
CA PRO A 77 14.44 7.16 5.00
C PRO A 77 14.63 6.07 6.08
N ASP A 78 13.52 5.60 6.66
CA ASP A 78 13.48 4.43 7.54
C ASP A 78 12.29 3.54 7.15
N ALA A 79 12.50 2.22 7.16
CA ALA A 79 11.47 1.24 6.83
C ALA A 79 10.29 1.26 7.83
N GLU A 80 10.50 1.74 9.04
CA GLU A 80 9.45 1.97 10.05
C GLU A 80 8.29 2.77 9.47
N ASN A 81 8.57 3.77 8.61
CA ASN A 81 7.54 4.61 8.02
C ASN A 81 6.49 3.80 7.20
N TYR A 82 6.91 2.72 6.55
CA TYR A 82 6.00 1.81 5.85
C TYR A 82 5.21 0.90 6.79
N LEU A 83 5.74 0.61 7.97
CA LEU A 83 5.08 -0.21 8.98
C LEU A 83 4.08 0.60 9.82
N SER A 84 4.35 1.90 10.01
CA SER A 84 3.48 2.81 10.76
C SER A 84 2.04 2.88 10.21
N VAL A 85 1.86 2.63 8.89
CA VAL A 85 0.53 2.63 8.26
C VAL A 85 -0.34 1.44 8.66
N PHE A 86 0.24 0.43 9.33
CA PHE A 86 -0.46 -0.74 9.85
C PHE A 86 -0.56 -0.77 11.38
N TYR A 87 0.05 0.20 12.08
CA TYR A 87 0.00 0.25 13.54
C TYR A 87 -1.43 0.51 14.03
N GLY A 88 -1.96 -0.43 14.81
CA GLY A 88 -3.39 -0.49 15.17
C GLY A 88 -3.89 0.68 16.01
N LYS A 89 -2.98 1.44 16.67
CA LYS A 89 -3.32 2.65 17.43
C LYS A 89 -3.35 3.92 16.58
N ASN A 90 -2.85 3.86 15.34
CA ASN A 90 -2.93 4.98 14.43
C ASN A 90 -4.34 5.13 13.84
N PRO A 91 -4.85 6.38 13.74
CA PRO A 91 -6.09 6.66 13.02
C PRO A 91 -5.88 6.52 11.50
N ALA A 92 -6.92 6.75 10.71
CA ALA A 92 -6.77 6.97 9.28
C ALA A 92 -6.99 8.45 8.95
N PRO A 93 -5.97 9.11 8.34
CA PRO A 93 -4.63 8.58 8.04
C PRO A 93 -3.77 8.31 9.29
N PRO A 94 -2.68 7.50 9.23
CA PRO A 94 -2.19 6.78 8.07
C PRO A 94 -2.73 5.35 7.92
N ASN A 95 -3.34 4.74 8.98
CA ASN A 95 -3.83 3.36 8.93
C ASN A 95 -5.18 3.28 8.17
N TYR A 96 -5.13 3.44 6.84
CA TYR A 96 -6.33 3.40 5.99
C TYR A 96 -6.99 2.02 5.95
N THR A 97 -6.24 0.95 6.19
CA THR A 97 -6.76 -0.43 6.22
C THR A 97 -7.51 -0.75 7.50
N ARG A 98 -7.36 0.08 8.53
CA ARG A 98 -7.86 -0.22 9.90
C ARG A 98 -7.31 -1.52 10.46
N TYR A 99 -6.15 -1.95 9.97
CA TYR A 99 -5.49 -3.15 10.45
C TYR A 99 -5.25 -3.06 11.95
N LYS A 100 -5.54 -4.16 12.65
CA LYS A 100 -5.33 -4.32 14.09
C LYS A 100 -4.84 -5.72 14.37
N ASN A 101 -3.61 -5.83 14.82
CA ASN A 101 -3.02 -7.07 15.28
C ASN A 101 -2.18 -6.78 16.53
N PRO A 102 -2.56 -7.29 17.71
CA PRO A 102 -1.82 -7.00 18.96
C PRO A 102 -0.36 -7.42 18.91
N VAL A 103 -0.02 -8.50 18.18
CA VAL A 103 1.36 -8.96 18.05
C VAL A 103 2.16 -7.94 17.20
N PHE A 104 1.58 -7.46 16.10
CA PHE A 104 2.17 -6.42 15.29
C PHE A 104 2.42 -5.14 16.10
N ASP A 105 1.42 -4.71 16.87
CA ASP A 105 1.50 -3.49 17.67
C ASP A 105 2.62 -3.56 18.72
N VAL A 106 2.81 -4.72 19.38
CA VAL A 106 3.90 -4.94 20.33
C VAL A 106 5.26 -4.88 19.63
N LEU A 107 5.41 -5.55 18.48
CA LEU A 107 6.66 -5.52 17.71
C LEU A 107 6.99 -4.10 17.23
N TYR A 108 5.98 -3.35 16.80
CA TYR A 108 6.13 -1.97 16.37
C TYR A 108 6.64 -1.10 17.52
N GLU A 109 6.01 -1.17 18.71
CA GLU A 109 6.43 -0.41 19.88
C GLU A 109 7.82 -0.81 20.41
N GLN A 110 8.21 -2.08 20.25
CA GLN A 110 9.57 -2.52 20.56
C GLN A 110 10.58 -1.92 19.58
N SER A 111 10.27 -1.95 18.28
CA SER A 111 11.17 -1.45 17.25
C SER A 111 11.46 0.04 17.37
N THR A 112 10.48 0.84 17.82
CA THR A 112 10.67 2.28 18.01
C THR A 112 11.61 2.64 19.18
N ARG A 113 11.87 1.70 20.08
CA ARG A 113 12.75 1.88 21.25
C ARG A 113 14.09 1.16 21.10
N GLU A 114 14.24 0.34 20.05
CA GLU A 114 15.42 -0.50 19.83
C GLU A 114 16.55 0.31 19.17
N PRO A 115 17.69 0.56 19.88
CA PRO A 115 18.80 1.30 19.32
C PRO A 115 19.71 0.46 18.41
N ASN A 116 19.65 -0.88 18.51
CA ASN A 116 20.44 -1.78 17.68
C ASN A 116 19.74 -2.04 16.35
N ASP A 117 20.32 -1.56 15.26
CA ASP A 117 19.77 -1.70 13.92
C ASP A 117 19.50 -3.15 13.50
N SER A 118 20.37 -4.09 13.86
CA SER A 118 20.19 -5.50 13.49
C SER A 118 18.95 -6.11 14.17
N ILE A 119 18.73 -5.78 15.45
CA ILE A 119 17.56 -6.22 16.19
C ILE A 119 16.32 -5.52 15.63
N ARG A 120 16.39 -4.22 15.42
CA ARG A 120 15.31 -3.39 14.87
C ARG A 120 14.86 -3.91 13.51
N TYR A 121 15.77 -4.23 12.60
CA TYR A 121 15.44 -4.78 11.29
C TYR A 121 14.83 -6.20 11.39
N SER A 122 15.24 -7.01 12.36
CA SER A 122 14.59 -8.29 12.62
C SER A 122 13.14 -8.12 13.06
N LEU A 123 12.85 -7.12 13.90
CA LEU A 123 11.46 -6.77 14.26
C LEU A 123 10.65 -6.32 13.05
N TYR A 124 11.23 -5.51 12.15
CA TYR A 124 10.58 -5.09 10.91
C TYR A 124 10.23 -6.28 10.02
N GLN A 125 11.13 -7.24 9.87
CA GLN A 125 10.88 -8.45 9.09
C GLN A 125 9.73 -9.29 9.68
N GLN A 126 9.65 -9.41 11.00
CA GLN A 126 8.55 -10.12 11.66
C GLN A 126 7.21 -9.42 11.40
N MET A 127 7.17 -8.09 11.49
CA MET A 127 5.98 -7.30 11.19
C MET A 127 5.57 -7.43 9.72
N ASP A 128 6.52 -7.38 8.79
CA ASP A 128 6.26 -7.58 7.36
C ASP A 128 5.65 -8.95 7.08
N GLN A 129 6.15 -10.01 7.73
CA GLN A 129 5.57 -11.35 7.63
C GLN A 129 4.12 -11.40 8.12
N LEU A 130 3.78 -10.71 9.21
CA LEU A 130 2.41 -10.62 9.71
C LEU A 130 1.49 -9.94 8.69
N ILE A 131 1.95 -8.83 8.07
CA ILE A 131 1.18 -8.14 7.02
C ILE A 131 0.90 -9.07 5.84
N VAL A 132 1.91 -9.82 5.39
CA VAL A 132 1.74 -10.77 4.27
C VAL A 132 0.80 -11.92 4.65
N GLN A 133 0.85 -12.42 5.89
CA GLN A 133 -0.01 -13.51 6.37
C GLN A 133 -1.46 -13.07 6.56
N ASP A 134 -1.68 -11.93 7.20
CA ASP A 134 -3.01 -11.39 7.50
C ASP A 134 -3.66 -10.73 6.26
N ALA A 135 -2.83 -10.37 5.27
CA ALA A 135 -3.22 -9.80 3.99
C ALA A 135 -4.22 -8.62 4.06
N PRO A 136 -4.00 -7.61 4.93
CA PRO A 136 -4.81 -6.40 4.90
C PRO A 136 -4.64 -5.61 3.59
N VAL A 137 -3.55 -5.89 2.87
CA VAL A 137 -3.23 -5.33 1.56
C VAL A 137 -2.69 -6.42 0.62
N VAL A 138 -2.81 -6.16 -0.67
CA VAL A 138 -2.07 -6.88 -1.71
C VAL A 138 -0.93 -5.99 -2.18
N LEU A 139 0.30 -6.38 -1.87
CA LEU A 139 1.50 -5.65 -2.29
C LEU A 139 1.70 -5.85 -3.80
N LEU A 140 1.86 -4.76 -4.54
CA LEU A 140 1.96 -4.79 -5.99
C LEU A 140 3.40 -4.60 -6.48
N TRP A 141 4.03 -3.47 -6.15
CA TRP A 141 5.41 -3.15 -6.53
C TRP A 141 5.98 -2.00 -5.72
N TYR A 142 7.30 -1.83 -5.82
CA TYR A 142 7.98 -0.58 -5.47
C TYR A 142 8.15 0.25 -6.74
N ASP A 143 7.86 1.55 -6.65
CA ASP A 143 8.03 2.46 -7.78
C ASP A 143 9.51 2.64 -8.13
N MET A 144 9.80 2.66 -9.43
CA MET A 144 11.08 3.06 -9.98
C MET A 144 10.90 4.39 -10.71
N VAL A 145 11.59 5.42 -10.23
CA VAL A 145 11.51 6.76 -10.85
C VAL A 145 12.64 6.94 -11.84
N ILE A 146 12.30 7.34 -13.06
CA ILE A 146 13.27 7.66 -14.12
C ILE A 146 13.33 9.17 -14.26
N HIS A 147 14.51 9.73 -14.14
CA HIS A 147 14.78 11.15 -14.38
C HIS A 147 15.49 11.34 -15.73
N LEU A 148 14.86 12.05 -16.64
CA LEU A 148 15.47 12.49 -17.89
C LEU A 148 16.01 13.90 -17.68
N VAL A 149 17.33 14.06 -17.72
CA VAL A 149 18.02 15.31 -17.42
C VAL A 149 18.81 15.75 -18.65
N GLN A 150 18.63 17.00 -19.06
CA GLN A 150 19.37 17.56 -20.20
C GLN A 150 20.86 17.68 -19.89
N THR A 151 21.69 17.61 -20.92
CA THR A 151 23.16 17.60 -20.79
C THR A 151 23.76 18.88 -20.21
N ASN A 152 23.08 20.01 -20.36
CA ASN A 152 23.45 21.30 -19.77
C ASN A 152 23.00 21.47 -18.31
N VAL A 153 22.26 20.51 -17.74
CA VAL A 153 21.90 20.51 -16.31
C VAL A 153 22.95 19.76 -15.52
N LYS A 154 23.63 20.43 -14.60
CA LYS A 154 24.65 19.84 -13.74
C LYS A 154 24.22 19.86 -12.27
N GLY A 155 24.73 18.91 -11.49
CA GLY A 155 24.50 18.84 -10.05
C GLY A 155 23.15 18.26 -9.62
N PHE A 156 22.30 17.86 -10.55
CA PHE A 156 21.09 17.11 -10.22
C PHE A 156 21.45 15.72 -9.68
N ARG A 157 20.86 15.34 -8.53
CA ARG A 157 21.04 14.01 -7.94
C ARG A 157 19.68 13.52 -7.43
N PRO A 158 19.24 12.32 -7.85
CA PRO A 158 18.07 11.69 -7.26
C PRO A 158 18.35 11.28 -5.81
N ASN A 159 17.31 11.20 -5.00
CA ASN A 159 17.36 10.71 -3.63
C ASN A 159 16.27 9.66 -3.39
N ALA A 160 16.40 8.89 -2.30
CA ALA A 160 15.50 7.79 -1.97
C ALA A 160 14.03 8.23 -1.73
N LEU A 161 13.80 9.47 -1.36
CA LEU A 161 12.44 10.03 -1.15
C LEU A 161 11.86 10.67 -2.42
N ASN A 162 12.61 10.64 -3.52
CA ASN A 162 12.21 11.26 -4.79
C ASN A 162 11.89 12.76 -4.67
N TRP A 163 12.56 13.46 -3.76
CA TRP A 163 12.41 14.90 -3.61
C TRP A 163 13.21 15.64 -4.69
N LEU A 164 12.61 16.66 -5.24
CA LEU A 164 13.27 17.54 -6.21
C LEU A 164 14.17 18.54 -5.45
N GLU A 165 15.44 18.19 -5.27
CA GLU A 165 16.43 19.07 -4.66
C GLU A 165 17.20 19.87 -5.72
N LEU A 166 16.91 21.16 -5.84
CA LEU A 166 17.51 22.04 -6.85
C LEU A 166 18.66 22.91 -6.32
N ARG A 167 18.97 22.85 -5.03
CA ARG A 167 20.00 23.70 -4.39
C ARG A 167 21.37 23.64 -5.07
N ARG A 168 21.74 22.50 -5.64
CA ARG A 168 23.04 22.25 -6.28
C ARG A 168 22.97 22.21 -7.80
N VAL A 169 21.76 22.41 -8.35
CA VAL A 169 21.55 22.34 -9.80
C VAL A 169 22.00 23.66 -10.44
N LYS A 170 22.72 23.53 -11.55
CA LYS A 170 23.20 24.65 -12.37
C LYS A 170 22.85 24.35 -13.85
N LEU A 171 22.52 25.39 -14.58
CA LEU A 171 22.43 25.38 -16.03
C LEU A 171 23.75 25.90 -16.60
N LEU A 172 24.35 25.18 -17.54
CA LEU A 172 25.56 25.57 -18.26
C LEU A 172 25.20 25.97 -19.69
#